data_e837a7e8d5d51d1eb06fb1c9e064eeaf
#
_entry.id   e837a7e8d5d51d1eb06fb1c9e064eeaf
#
_cell.length_a   1.000
_cell.length_b   1.000
_cell.length_c   1.000
_cell.angle_alpha   90.00
_cell.angle_beta   90.00
_cell.angle_gamma   90.00
#
_symmetry.space_group_name_H-M   'P 1'
#
loop_
_entity.id
_entity.type
_entity.pdbx_description
1 polymer ?
#
loop_
_entity_poly.entity_id
_entity_poly.type
_entity_poly.pdbx_seq_one_letter_code
_entity_poly.pdbx_strand_id
1 'polypeptide(L)'
;MKKEDVVAGMLAYIAHLREVGRYSTAKSYLDALRSFKCFCGMEEIPYAYIDKERLLLYQAWLSKRGCMRNTVSTYMRRIRHIYNLAVEAGEVSYIPNLFKGVFTGVESKRKKALPLDSLRSLMGTPRVEPEMRRTQLCFCLMFSFSGMAFVDFAHLRKENVKDGVLSYHRQKSGSFIRVEIPVSYTHLRA
;
A
#
# COMPACT_ATOMS: atom_id res chain seq x y z
N MET A 1 -1.45 31.65 -3.19
CA MET A 1 -0.27 30.94 -2.61
C MET A 1 0.50 30.32 -3.77
N LYS A 2 1.72 30.77 -4.03
CA LYS A 2 2.55 30.23 -5.14
C LYS A 2 2.87 28.77 -4.87
N LYS A 3 2.32 27.88 -5.66
CA LYS A 3 2.58 26.43 -5.58
C LYS A 3 3.79 26.01 -6.45
N GLU A 4 4.81 26.85 -6.52
CA GLU A 4 6.04 26.56 -7.28
C GLU A 4 6.99 25.60 -6.55
N ASP A 5 6.55 25.01 -5.43
CA ASP A 5 7.37 24.20 -4.55
C ASP A 5 6.79 22.79 -4.37
N VAL A 6 7.64 21.80 -4.57
CA VAL A 6 7.34 20.36 -4.44
C VAL A 6 6.84 20.01 -3.04
N VAL A 7 7.42 20.66 -2.01
CA VAL A 7 7.07 20.40 -0.59
C VAL A 7 5.63 20.83 -0.35
N ALA A 8 5.29 22.06 -0.76
CA ALA A 8 3.95 22.59 -0.61
C ALA A 8 2.92 21.76 -1.39
N GLY A 9 3.21 21.41 -2.65
CA GLY A 9 2.35 20.55 -3.47
C GLY A 9 2.14 19.17 -2.85
N MET A 10 3.20 18.56 -2.32
CA MET A 10 3.11 17.25 -1.67
C MET A 10 2.34 17.29 -0.35
N LEU A 11 2.53 18.34 0.48
CA LEU A 11 1.78 18.53 1.71
C LEU A 11 0.29 18.76 1.48
N ALA A 12 -0.06 19.56 0.47
CA ALA A 12 -1.45 19.77 0.07
C ALA A 12 -2.12 18.45 -0.37
N TYR A 13 -1.42 17.64 -1.15
CA TYR A 13 -1.91 16.34 -1.57
C TYR A 13 -2.06 15.34 -0.39
N ILE A 14 -1.11 15.36 0.57
CA ILE A 14 -1.19 14.57 1.80
C ILE A 14 -2.42 14.96 2.63
N ALA A 15 -2.72 16.26 2.75
CA ALA A 15 -3.90 16.76 3.45
C ALA A 15 -5.18 16.22 2.79
N HIS A 16 -5.31 16.38 1.48
CA HIS A 16 -6.43 15.83 0.72
C HIS A 16 -6.60 14.32 0.90
N LEU A 17 -5.51 13.54 0.86
CA LEU A 17 -5.58 12.09 1.09
C LEU A 17 -6.09 11.72 2.48
N ARG A 18 -5.80 12.54 3.50
CA ARG A 18 -6.30 12.35 4.87
C ARG A 18 -7.78 12.67 4.97
N GLU A 19 -8.24 13.73 4.32
CA GLU A 19 -9.66 14.11 4.26
C GLU A 19 -10.51 13.02 3.65
N VAL A 20 -10.03 12.37 2.58
CA VAL A 20 -10.72 11.23 1.96
C VAL A 20 -10.42 9.87 2.62
N GLY A 21 -9.81 9.86 3.83
CA GLY A 21 -9.58 8.64 4.61
C GLY A 21 -8.45 7.73 4.10
N ARG A 22 -7.64 8.16 3.13
CA ARG A 22 -6.54 7.38 2.54
C ARG A 22 -5.23 7.49 3.34
N TYR A 23 -5.29 7.25 4.65
CA TYR A 23 -4.18 7.46 5.59
C TYR A 23 -2.89 6.70 5.23
N SER A 24 -3.00 5.44 4.80
CA SER A 24 -1.83 4.64 4.39
C SER A 24 -1.12 5.24 3.17
N THR A 25 -1.89 5.73 2.20
CA THR A 25 -1.34 6.42 1.02
C THR A 25 -0.71 7.75 1.44
N ALA A 26 -1.39 8.54 2.26
CA ALA A 26 -0.87 9.80 2.81
C ALA A 26 0.48 9.60 3.53
N LYS A 27 0.58 8.55 4.36
CA LYS A 27 1.85 8.17 5.02
C LYS A 27 2.96 7.89 4.00
N SER A 28 2.66 7.15 2.94
CA SER A 28 3.65 6.85 1.87
C SER A 28 4.17 8.11 1.16
N TYR A 29 3.32 9.14 0.98
CA TYR A 29 3.77 10.44 0.44
C TYR A 29 4.61 11.20 1.45
N LEU A 30 4.24 11.19 2.73
CA LEU A 30 5.00 11.84 3.80
C LEU A 30 6.41 11.23 3.94
N ASP A 31 6.53 9.91 3.87
CA ASP A 31 7.81 9.22 3.95
C ASP A 31 8.69 9.55 2.73
N ALA A 32 8.10 9.61 1.52
CA ALA A 32 8.80 10.06 0.31
C ALA A 32 9.26 11.52 0.41
N LEU A 33 8.41 12.41 0.92
CA LEU A 33 8.74 13.82 1.12
C LEU A 33 9.92 14.00 2.09
N ARG A 34 9.85 13.35 3.26
CA ARG A 34 10.93 13.40 4.26
C ARG A 34 12.25 12.92 3.69
N SER A 35 12.21 11.81 2.94
CA SER A 35 13.39 11.27 2.30
C SER A 35 13.97 12.22 1.25
N PHE A 36 13.13 12.84 0.43
CA PHE A 36 13.57 13.77 -0.61
C PHE A 36 14.12 15.06 -0.03
N LYS A 37 13.47 15.64 1.00
CA LYS A 37 14.00 16.78 1.75
C LYS A 37 15.39 16.48 2.35
N CYS A 38 15.55 15.30 2.95
CA CYS A 38 16.83 14.87 3.51
C CYS A 38 17.93 14.77 2.43
N PHE A 39 17.59 14.31 1.23
CA PHE A 39 18.53 14.28 0.10
C PHE A 39 18.89 15.69 -0.40
N CYS A 40 17.89 16.55 -0.56
CA CYS A 40 18.08 17.92 -1.07
C CYS A 40 18.77 18.84 -0.05
N GLY A 41 18.60 18.58 1.25
CA GLY A 41 19.06 19.49 2.31
C GLY A 41 18.30 20.82 2.35
N MET A 42 17.08 20.87 1.78
CA MET A 42 16.27 22.08 1.63
C MET A 42 14.91 21.92 2.31
N GLU A 43 14.41 23.02 2.88
CA GLU A 43 13.04 23.07 3.43
C GLU A 43 12.00 23.29 2.34
N GLU A 44 12.29 24.14 1.36
CA GLU A 44 11.50 24.39 0.15
C GLU A 44 12.26 23.88 -1.06
N ILE A 45 11.61 23.12 -1.94
CA ILE A 45 12.23 22.49 -3.09
C ILE A 45 11.48 22.98 -4.35
N PRO A 46 12.05 23.96 -5.10
CA PRO A 46 11.44 24.41 -6.34
C PRO A 46 11.25 23.26 -7.35
N TYR A 47 10.17 23.24 -8.12
CA TYR A 47 9.99 22.25 -9.18
C TYR A 47 11.14 22.25 -10.20
N ALA A 48 11.75 23.42 -10.45
CA ALA A 48 12.92 23.55 -11.32
C ALA A 48 14.14 22.76 -10.80
N TYR A 49 14.16 22.39 -9.51
CA TYR A 49 15.19 21.53 -8.94
C TYR A 49 15.05 20.07 -9.40
N ILE A 50 13.85 19.65 -9.86
CA ILE A 50 13.63 18.30 -10.36
C ILE A 50 14.09 18.22 -11.80
N ASP A 51 15.30 17.72 -12.00
CA ASP A 51 15.83 17.32 -13.30
C ASP A 51 16.19 15.84 -13.33
N LYS A 52 16.48 15.33 -14.51
CA LYS A 52 16.78 13.92 -14.72
C LYS A 52 18.02 13.48 -13.95
N GLU A 53 19.06 14.31 -13.92
CA GLU A 53 20.32 13.99 -13.25
C GLU A 53 20.11 13.88 -11.73
N ARG A 54 19.42 14.84 -11.13
CA ARG A 54 19.10 14.81 -9.69
C ARG A 54 18.22 13.65 -9.29
N LEU A 55 17.26 13.28 -10.13
CA LEU A 55 16.44 12.09 -9.88
C LEU A 55 17.29 10.80 -9.88
N LEU A 56 18.26 10.68 -10.80
CA LEU A 56 19.19 9.56 -10.82
C LEU A 56 20.14 9.57 -9.60
N LEU A 57 20.64 10.74 -9.22
CA LEU A 57 21.44 10.91 -7.99
C LEU A 57 20.64 10.54 -6.74
N TYR A 58 19.39 10.98 -6.64
CA TYR A 58 18.51 10.59 -5.53
C TYR A 58 18.27 9.09 -5.49
N GLN A 59 18.05 8.45 -6.64
CA GLN A 59 17.95 6.99 -6.73
C GLN A 59 19.21 6.28 -6.21
N ALA A 60 20.39 6.74 -6.63
CA ALA A 60 21.66 6.20 -6.18
C ALA A 60 21.88 6.41 -4.67
N TRP A 61 21.52 7.59 -4.16
CA TRP A 61 21.58 7.91 -2.74
C TRP A 61 20.67 7.00 -1.90
N LEU A 62 19.42 6.74 -2.33
CA LEU A 62 18.52 5.80 -1.68
C LEU A 62 19.10 4.38 -1.66
N SER A 63 19.66 3.94 -2.77
CA SER A 63 20.29 2.61 -2.88
C SER A 63 21.50 2.48 -1.95
N LYS A 64 22.34 3.52 -1.85
CA LYS A 64 23.48 3.57 -0.93
C LYS A 64 23.07 3.52 0.53
N ARG A 65 21.89 4.04 0.87
CA ARG A 65 21.28 3.95 2.22
C ARG A 65 20.62 2.59 2.50
N GLY A 66 20.73 1.61 1.62
CA GLY A 66 20.16 0.27 1.80
C GLY A 66 18.65 0.19 1.54
N CYS A 67 18.04 1.20 0.90
CA CYS A 67 16.63 1.13 0.56
C CYS A 67 16.36 0.02 -0.45
N MET A 68 15.35 -0.80 -0.18
CA MET A 68 14.91 -1.82 -1.13
C MET A 68 14.44 -1.18 -2.43
N ARG A 69 14.67 -1.86 -3.55
CA ARG A 69 14.33 -1.36 -4.90
C ARG A 69 12.87 -0.94 -5.04
N ASN A 70 11.93 -1.67 -4.44
CA ASN A 70 10.51 -1.30 -4.42
C ASN A 70 10.23 -0.03 -3.59
N THR A 71 11.02 0.25 -2.54
CA THR A 71 10.95 1.50 -1.78
C THR A 71 11.41 2.67 -2.63
N VAL A 72 12.55 2.51 -3.31
CA VAL A 72 13.06 3.51 -4.28
C VAL A 72 12.01 3.82 -5.33
N SER A 73 11.45 2.78 -5.97
CA SER A 73 10.37 2.93 -6.95
C SER A 73 9.15 3.68 -6.38
N THR A 74 8.77 3.36 -5.15
CA THR A 74 7.63 4.02 -4.50
C THR A 74 7.89 5.51 -4.34
N TYR A 75 9.05 5.90 -3.85
CA TYR A 75 9.41 7.31 -3.65
C TYR A 75 9.47 8.06 -4.99
N MET A 76 10.09 7.47 -6.00
CA MET A 76 10.14 8.05 -7.36
C MET A 76 8.74 8.24 -7.96
N ARG A 77 7.85 7.27 -7.80
CA ARG A 77 6.46 7.39 -8.26
C ARG A 77 5.69 8.48 -7.51
N ARG A 78 5.95 8.71 -6.22
CA ARG A 78 5.30 9.80 -5.46
C ARG A 78 5.78 11.16 -5.97
N ILE A 79 7.07 11.34 -6.18
CA ILE A 79 7.62 12.57 -6.76
C ILE A 79 7.05 12.81 -8.16
N ARG A 80 7.08 11.79 -9.02
CA ARG A 80 6.52 11.89 -10.38
C ARG A 80 5.04 12.29 -10.39
N HIS A 81 4.25 11.74 -9.48
CA HIS A 81 2.83 12.06 -9.41
C HIS A 81 2.61 13.54 -9.03
N ILE A 82 3.32 14.06 -8.03
CA ILE A 82 3.21 15.46 -7.63
C ILE A 82 3.69 16.42 -8.75
N TYR A 83 4.79 16.06 -9.40
CA TYR A 83 5.27 16.81 -10.58
C TYR A 83 4.21 16.87 -11.69
N ASN A 84 3.60 15.73 -12.01
CA ASN A 84 2.55 15.67 -13.04
C ASN A 84 1.32 16.50 -12.65
N LEU A 85 0.89 16.48 -11.39
CA LEU A 85 -0.20 17.34 -10.92
C LEU A 85 0.12 18.82 -11.07
N ALA A 86 1.36 19.24 -10.81
CA ALA A 86 1.78 20.62 -11.02
C ALA A 86 1.81 21.00 -12.52
N VAL A 87 2.19 20.07 -13.40
CA VAL A 87 2.11 20.26 -14.85
C VAL A 87 0.66 20.37 -15.30
N GLU A 88 -0.23 19.48 -14.85
CA GLU A 88 -1.66 19.51 -15.15
C GLU A 88 -2.33 20.80 -14.68
N ALA A 89 -1.89 21.35 -13.55
CA ALA A 89 -2.35 22.62 -13.01
C ALA A 89 -1.76 23.87 -13.74
N GLY A 90 -0.84 23.66 -14.71
CA GLY A 90 -0.16 24.74 -15.41
C GLY A 90 0.88 25.51 -14.57
N GLU A 91 1.25 24.96 -13.40
CA GLU A 91 2.24 25.57 -12.48
C GLU A 91 3.68 25.33 -12.96
N VAL A 92 3.91 24.26 -13.72
CA VAL A 92 5.21 23.81 -14.20
C VAL A 92 5.13 23.38 -15.65
N SER A 93 6.14 23.74 -16.44
CA SER A 93 6.24 23.28 -17.83
C SER A 93 6.57 21.78 -17.90
N TYR A 94 5.90 21.07 -18.80
CA TYR A 94 6.19 19.66 -19.04
C TYR A 94 7.60 19.47 -19.62
N ILE A 95 8.39 18.60 -18.98
CA ILE A 95 9.73 18.20 -19.48
C ILE A 95 9.63 16.76 -20.03
N PRO A 96 9.81 16.55 -21.33
CA PRO A 96 9.77 15.23 -21.94
C PRO A 96 10.83 14.30 -21.34
N ASN A 97 10.44 13.06 -21.06
CA ASN A 97 11.36 12.02 -20.58
C ASN A 97 12.08 12.33 -19.24
N LEU A 98 11.59 13.25 -18.41
CA LEU A 98 12.18 13.63 -17.14
C LEU A 98 12.47 12.40 -16.24
N PHE A 99 11.57 11.44 -16.17
CA PHE A 99 11.70 10.21 -15.39
C PHE A 99 12.24 9.01 -16.19
N LYS A 100 12.77 9.23 -17.42
CA LYS A 100 13.36 8.16 -18.21
C LYS A 100 14.68 7.69 -17.58
N GLY A 101 14.78 6.39 -17.30
CA GLY A 101 15.94 5.78 -16.64
C GLY A 101 15.81 5.72 -15.12
N VAL A 102 14.83 6.38 -14.53
CA VAL A 102 14.51 6.26 -13.10
C VAL A 102 13.66 5.02 -12.87
N PHE A 103 14.01 4.23 -11.87
CA PHE A 103 13.28 3.01 -11.56
C PHE A 103 11.93 3.32 -10.90
N THR A 104 10.86 3.14 -11.64
CA THR A 104 9.47 3.28 -11.20
C THR A 104 8.66 1.99 -11.31
N GLY A 105 9.32 0.89 -11.66
CA GLY A 105 8.75 -0.44 -11.80
C GLY A 105 8.49 -1.14 -10.46
N VAL A 106 8.07 -2.38 -10.53
CA VAL A 106 7.90 -3.26 -9.37
C VAL A 106 8.82 -4.45 -9.53
N GLU A 107 9.72 -4.66 -8.58
CA GLU A 107 10.50 -5.87 -8.50
C GLU A 107 9.66 -6.95 -7.81
N SER A 108 9.26 -7.96 -8.57
CA SER A 108 8.52 -9.09 -8.02
C SER A 108 9.47 -9.96 -7.19
N LYS A 109 9.27 -9.98 -5.87
CA LYS A 109 9.91 -10.99 -5.03
C LYS A 109 9.17 -12.32 -5.19
N ARG A 110 9.91 -13.44 -5.15
CA ARG A 110 9.34 -14.78 -5.16
C ARG A 110 8.28 -14.88 -4.07
N LYS A 111 7.05 -15.17 -4.46
CA LYS A 111 5.95 -15.38 -3.51
C LYS A 111 6.30 -16.58 -2.62
N LYS A 112 6.32 -16.39 -1.31
CA LYS A 112 6.48 -17.47 -0.34
C LYS A 112 5.09 -18.08 -0.09
N ALA A 113 4.70 -19.05 -0.90
CA ALA A 113 3.54 -19.87 -0.60
C ALA A 113 3.90 -20.90 0.46
N LEU A 114 2.99 -21.17 1.38
CA LEU A 114 3.14 -22.28 2.31
C LEU A 114 3.02 -23.60 1.55
N PRO A 115 3.87 -24.61 1.86
CA PRO A 115 3.67 -25.96 1.35
C PRO A 115 2.29 -26.50 1.76
N LEU A 116 1.71 -27.33 0.92
CA LEU A 116 0.35 -27.86 1.16
C LEU A 116 0.22 -28.62 2.47
N ASP A 117 1.26 -29.39 2.82
CA ASP A 117 1.25 -30.18 4.06
C ASP A 117 1.35 -29.28 5.31
N SER A 118 2.11 -28.19 5.24
CA SER A 118 2.12 -27.18 6.30
C SER A 118 0.76 -26.51 6.47
N LEU A 119 0.08 -26.25 5.37
CA LEU A 119 -1.27 -25.69 5.38
C LEU A 119 -2.28 -26.66 5.97
N ARG A 120 -2.24 -27.94 5.56
CA ARG A 120 -3.08 -29.03 6.12
C ARG A 120 -2.86 -29.19 7.61
N SER A 121 -1.61 -29.23 8.05
CA SER A 121 -1.27 -29.32 9.47
C SER A 121 -1.77 -28.11 10.26
N LEU A 122 -1.61 -26.90 9.71
CA LEU A 122 -2.10 -25.68 10.35
C LEU A 122 -3.62 -25.67 10.50
N MET A 123 -4.35 -26.19 9.53
CA MET A 123 -5.82 -26.21 9.51
C MET A 123 -6.39 -27.40 10.31
N GLY A 124 -5.71 -28.55 10.30
CA GLY A 124 -6.22 -29.81 10.86
C GLY A 124 -5.87 -30.05 12.33
N THR A 125 -4.77 -29.48 12.83
CA THR A 125 -4.30 -29.74 14.20
C THR A 125 -4.68 -28.59 15.13
N PRO A 126 -5.64 -28.77 16.06
CA PRO A 126 -6.03 -27.73 17.01
C PRO A 126 -4.87 -27.32 17.91
N ARG A 127 -4.69 -26.03 18.11
CA ARG A 127 -3.72 -25.51 19.10
C ARG A 127 -4.32 -25.56 20.50
N VAL A 128 -3.49 -25.91 21.47
CA VAL A 128 -3.91 -26.08 22.87
C VAL A 128 -4.07 -24.71 23.54
N GLU A 129 -3.15 -23.78 23.26
CA GLU A 129 -3.18 -22.44 23.86
C GLU A 129 -4.32 -21.59 23.28
N PRO A 130 -5.18 -20.98 24.13
CA PRO A 130 -6.38 -20.25 23.67
C PRO A 130 -6.08 -19.13 22.66
N GLU A 131 -5.01 -18.36 22.85
CA GLU A 131 -4.64 -17.28 21.94
C GLU A 131 -4.16 -17.79 20.57
N MET A 132 -3.33 -18.84 20.59
CA MET A 132 -2.88 -19.52 19.38
C MET A 132 -4.07 -20.16 18.64
N ARG A 133 -5.02 -20.73 19.40
CA ARG A 133 -6.24 -21.30 18.85
C ARG A 133 -7.09 -20.24 18.14
N ARG A 134 -7.30 -19.09 18.77
CA ARG A 134 -8.04 -17.96 18.14
C ARG A 134 -7.37 -17.52 16.86
N THR A 135 -6.04 -17.34 16.89
CA THR A 135 -5.28 -16.94 15.68
C THR A 135 -5.40 -17.98 14.56
N GLN A 136 -5.32 -19.26 14.90
CA GLN A 136 -5.52 -20.37 13.96
C GLN A 136 -6.92 -20.32 13.34
N LEU A 137 -7.97 -20.16 14.15
CA LEU A 137 -9.35 -20.06 13.66
C LEU A 137 -9.55 -18.84 12.73
N CYS A 138 -9.01 -17.68 13.10
CA CYS A 138 -9.04 -16.50 12.22
C CYS A 138 -8.36 -16.77 10.88
N PHE A 139 -7.19 -17.42 10.90
CA PHE A 139 -6.47 -17.80 9.68
C PHE A 139 -7.31 -18.77 8.83
N CYS A 140 -7.88 -19.82 9.43
CA CYS A 140 -8.71 -20.79 8.73
C CYS A 140 -9.92 -20.12 8.08
N LEU A 141 -10.61 -19.23 8.79
CA LEU A 141 -11.75 -18.49 8.26
C LEU A 141 -11.34 -17.57 7.10
N MET A 142 -10.29 -16.77 7.27
CA MET A 142 -9.79 -15.90 6.19
C MET A 142 -9.38 -16.70 4.94
N PHE A 143 -8.74 -17.86 5.14
CA PHE A 143 -8.37 -18.75 4.05
C PHE A 143 -9.61 -19.31 3.34
N SER A 144 -10.59 -19.80 4.10
CA SER A 144 -11.84 -20.35 3.58
C SER A 144 -12.71 -19.33 2.86
N PHE A 145 -12.62 -18.07 3.26
CA PHE A 145 -13.26 -16.93 2.59
C PHE A 145 -12.42 -16.41 1.40
N SER A 146 -11.83 -17.33 0.64
CA SER A 146 -11.06 -17.03 -0.58
C SER A 146 -9.87 -16.12 -0.38
N GLY A 147 -9.17 -16.27 0.76
CA GLY A 147 -8.01 -15.45 1.10
C GLY A 147 -8.40 -14.02 1.48
N MET A 148 -9.44 -13.87 2.29
CA MET A 148 -9.86 -12.57 2.82
C MET A 148 -8.71 -11.86 3.51
N ALA A 149 -8.54 -10.57 3.24
CA ALA A 149 -7.54 -9.76 3.94
C ALA A 149 -7.95 -9.54 5.40
N PHE A 150 -6.97 -9.53 6.32
CA PHE A 150 -7.24 -9.32 7.75
C PHE A 150 -8.03 -8.04 8.05
N VAL A 151 -7.75 -6.95 7.32
CA VAL A 151 -8.50 -5.71 7.48
C VAL A 151 -9.98 -5.87 7.13
N ASP A 152 -10.31 -6.64 6.10
CA ASP A 152 -11.68 -6.91 5.71
C ASP A 152 -12.35 -7.80 6.76
N PHE A 153 -11.64 -8.85 7.23
CA PHE A 153 -12.08 -9.74 8.31
C PHE A 153 -12.40 -8.99 9.62
N ALA A 154 -11.51 -8.08 10.03
CA ALA A 154 -11.68 -7.29 11.26
C ALA A 154 -12.89 -6.33 11.23
N HIS A 155 -13.40 -5.99 10.04
CA HIS A 155 -14.56 -5.12 9.86
C HIS A 155 -15.84 -5.89 9.54
N LEU A 156 -15.81 -7.25 9.54
CA LEU A 156 -17.03 -8.04 9.35
C LEU A 156 -18.02 -7.83 10.49
N ARG A 157 -19.28 -7.76 10.12
CA ARG A 157 -20.41 -7.69 11.02
C ARG A 157 -21.34 -8.89 10.79
N LYS A 158 -22.22 -9.17 11.72
CA LYS A 158 -23.21 -10.26 11.62
C LYS A 158 -24.09 -10.11 10.37
N GLU A 159 -24.41 -8.88 10.02
CA GLU A 159 -25.26 -8.55 8.86
C GLU A 159 -24.58 -8.92 7.52
N ASN A 160 -23.26 -9.08 7.51
CA ASN A 160 -22.52 -9.52 6.33
C ASN A 160 -22.77 -11.00 5.98
N VAL A 161 -23.30 -11.78 6.93
CA VAL A 161 -23.64 -13.18 6.75
C VAL A 161 -25.17 -13.35 6.69
N LYS A 162 -25.68 -13.77 5.53
CA LYS A 162 -27.10 -14.02 5.33
C LYS A 162 -27.28 -15.27 4.48
N ASP A 163 -28.14 -16.17 4.92
CA ASP A 163 -28.51 -17.40 4.18
C ASP A 163 -27.29 -18.24 3.73
N GLY A 164 -26.30 -18.38 4.61
CA GLY A 164 -25.07 -19.13 4.31
C GLY A 164 -24.11 -18.42 3.35
N VAL A 165 -24.35 -17.16 3.04
CA VAL A 165 -23.51 -16.36 2.15
C VAL A 165 -22.90 -15.19 2.92
N LEU A 166 -21.60 -15.02 2.78
CA LEU A 166 -20.85 -13.87 3.25
C LEU A 166 -20.75 -12.82 2.14
N SER A 167 -21.21 -11.61 2.41
CA SER A 167 -21.15 -10.50 1.47
C SER A 167 -20.55 -9.25 2.12
N TYR A 168 -19.56 -8.64 1.48
CA TYR A 168 -18.90 -7.45 2.00
C TYR A 168 -18.22 -6.63 0.91
N HIS A 169 -17.90 -5.37 1.19
CA HIS A 169 -17.08 -4.54 0.34
C HIS A 169 -15.63 -4.51 0.83
N ARG A 170 -14.67 -4.77 -0.06
CA ARG A 170 -13.24 -4.70 0.27
C ARG A 170 -12.84 -3.30 0.71
N GLN A 171 -12.22 -3.17 1.87
CA GLN A 171 -11.73 -1.89 2.39
C GLN A 171 -10.72 -1.20 1.46
N LYS A 172 -9.90 -1.99 0.75
CA LYS A 172 -8.85 -1.46 -0.12
C LYS A 172 -9.37 -0.91 -1.45
N SER A 173 -10.37 -1.55 -2.05
CA SER A 173 -10.81 -1.28 -3.43
C SER A 173 -12.28 -0.90 -3.55
N GLY A 174 -13.07 -1.06 -2.49
CA GLY A 174 -14.53 -0.91 -2.55
C GLY A 174 -15.24 -2.02 -3.33
N SER A 175 -14.51 -3.01 -3.85
CA SER A 175 -15.10 -4.09 -4.64
C SER A 175 -16.03 -4.94 -3.79
N PHE A 176 -17.21 -5.25 -4.30
CA PHE A 176 -18.14 -6.16 -3.68
C PHE A 176 -17.65 -7.61 -3.81
N ILE A 177 -17.62 -8.33 -2.70
CA ILE A 177 -17.23 -9.74 -2.63
C ILE A 177 -18.38 -10.54 -2.06
N ARG A 178 -18.64 -11.69 -2.66
CA ARG A 178 -19.62 -12.69 -2.21
C ARG A 178 -18.94 -14.05 -2.13
N VAL A 179 -19.08 -14.73 -1.00
CA VAL A 179 -18.49 -16.05 -0.73
C VAL A 179 -19.56 -16.94 -0.09
N GLU A 180 -19.79 -18.11 -0.64
CA GLU A 180 -20.63 -19.13 0.00
C GLU A 180 -19.86 -19.73 1.18
N ILE A 181 -20.53 -19.86 2.32
CA ILE A 181 -19.95 -20.46 3.52
C ILE A 181 -20.22 -21.97 3.45
N PRO A 182 -19.20 -22.82 3.28
CA PRO A 182 -19.38 -24.28 3.25
C PRO A 182 -20.01 -24.76 4.56
N VAL A 183 -20.94 -25.68 4.47
CA VAL A 183 -21.68 -26.26 5.61
C VAL A 183 -20.73 -26.87 6.67
N SER A 184 -19.58 -27.38 6.25
CA SER A 184 -18.54 -27.90 7.15
C SER A 184 -17.98 -26.88 8.14
N TYR A 185 -18.14 -25.58 7.90
CA TYR A 185 -17.68 -24.51 8.79
C TYR A 185 -18.75 -24.01 9.76
N THR A 186 -20.02 -24.38 9.57
CA THR A 186 -21.11 -24.04 10.51
C THR A 186 -20.97 -24.76 11.86
N HIS A 187 -20.18 -25.81 11.93
CA HIS A 187 -19.88 -26.59 13.16
C HIS A 187 -18.70 -26.04 13.98
N LEU A 188 -18.02 -24.98 13.53
CA LEU A 188 -16.97 -24.27 14.30
C LEU A 188 -17.56 -23.34 15.39
N ARG A 189 -18.78 -23.61 15.84
CA ARG A 189 -19.32 -22.98 17.04
C ARG A 189 -18.62 -23.61 18.25
N ALA A 190 -17.65 -22.86 18.81
CA ALA A 190 -17.14 -23.10 20.16
C ALA A 190 -18.05 -22.43 21.17
#